data_0d3043bbe728d0560ea0163417a60a34
#
_entry.id   0d3043bbe728d0560ea0163417a60a34
#
_cell.length_a   1.000
_cell.length_b   1.000
_cell.length_c   1.000
_cell.angle_alpha   90.00
_cell.angle_beta   90.00
_cell.angle_gamma   90.00
#
_symmetry.space_group_name_H-M   'P 1'
#
loop_
_entity.id
_entity.type
_entity.pdbx_description
1 polymer ?
#
loop_
_entity_poly.entity_id
_entity_poly.type
_entity_poly.pdbx_seq_one_letter_code
_entity_poly.pdbx_strand_id
1 'polypeptide(L)'
;ESHETLCIIPGIRDEESLTQTLEQADSAVILKAYRNFPAIVSSLRRSGRLESGLMASHVEQPEERLAPVTTVAAEEGTPPYMSLILSRKGSGQDA
;
A
#
# COMPACT_ATOMS: atom_id res chain seq x y z
N GLU A 1 18.37 -10.80 14.36
CA GLU A 1 17.31 -10.72 14.50
C GLU A 1 16.77 -9.61 13.92
N SER A 2 15.76 -9.63 13.69
CA SER A 2 15.17 -8.61 12.95
C SER A 2 14.61 -7.53 13.83
N HIS A 3 14.84 -6.33 13.45
CA HIS A 3 14.24 -5.20 14.14
C HIS A 3 13.32 -4.47 13.18
N GLU A 4 12.66 -5.23 12.35
CA GLU A 4 11.77 -4.62 11.38
C GLU A 4 10.60 -3.97 12.08
N THR A 5 10.19 -2.84 11.54
CA THR A 5 9.03 -2.14 12.08
C THR A 5 7.82 -2.39 11.20
N LEU A 6 6.68 -2.52 11.83
CA LEU A 6 5.41 -2.60 11.13
C LEU A 6 4.58 -1.40 11.51
N CYS A 7 4.13 -0.67 10.53
CA CYS A 7 3.33 0.51 10.75
C CYS A 7 1.94 0.29 10.19
N ILE A 8 0.92 0.54 11.00
CA ILE A 8 -0.45 0.42 10.56
C ILE A 8 -0.99 1.82 10.35
N ILE A 9 -1.38 2.11 9.11
CA ILE A 9 -1.80 3.44 8.72
C ILE A 9 -3.31 3.41 8.47
N PRO A 10 -4.11 3.97 9.38
CA PRO A 10 -5.57 3.85 9.27
C PRO A 10 -6.17 4.66 8.12
N GLY A 11 -5.39 5.54 7.55
CA GLY A 11 -5.81 6.36 6.44
C GLY A 11 -4.76 7.39 6.21
N ILE A 12 -4.90 8.18 5.18
CA ILE A 12 -3.90 9.21 4.94
C ILE A 12 -4.54 10.57 5.02
N ARG A 13 -3.79 11.52 5.54
CA ARG A 13 -4.20 12.90 5.50
C ARG A 13 -3.75 13.53 4.21
N ASP A 14 -2.50 13.29 3.87
CA ASP A 14 -1.96 13.86 2.66
C ASP A 14 -0.81 12.98 2.19
N GLU A 15 -0.45 13.18 0.95
CA GLU A 15 0.56 12.35 0.32
C GLU A 15 1.93 12.52 0.96
N GLU A 16 2.24 13.74 1.38
CA GLU A 16 3.56 14.00 1.95
C GLU A 16 3.76 13.24 3.26
N SER A 17 2.76 13.27 4.13
CA SER A 17 2.86 12.55 5.40
C SER A 17 2.97 11.05 5.17
N LEU A 18 2.20 10.53 4.23
CA LEU A 18 2.26 9.11 3.95
C LEU A 18 3.62 8.73 3.41
N THR A 19 4.18 9.53 2.52
CA THR A 19 5.49 9.25 1.96
C THR A 19 6.55 9.19 3.06
N GLN A 20 6.50 10.14 3.98
CA GLN A 20 7.48 10.16 5.07
C GLN A 20 7.35 8.94 5.96
N THR A 21 6.13 8.54 6.25
CA THR A 21 5.90 7.35 7.07
C THR A 21 6.44 6.11 6.36
N LEU A 22 6.17 5.99 5.07
CA LEU A 22 6.62 4.83 4.33
C LEU A 22 8.13 4.76 4.25
N GLU A 23 8.78 5.90 4.17
CA GLU A 23 10.24 5.89 4.06
C GLU A 23 10.91 5.34 5.31
N GLN A 24 10.22 5.36 6.43
CA GLN A 24 10.81 4.92 7.68
C GLN A 24 10.37 3.53 8.11
N ALA A 25 9.28 3.02 7.55
CA ALA A 25 8.75 1.73 7.99
C ALA A 25 9.28 0.61 7.11
N ASP A 26 9.61 -0.51 7.73
CA ASP A 26 10.00 -1.68 6.96
C ASP A 26 8.79 -2.32 6.31
N SER A 27 7.68 -2.36 7.02
CA SER A 27 6.43 -2.87 6.50
C SER A 27 5.32 -1.95 6.92
N ALA A 28 4.31 -1.83 6.09
CA ALA A 28 3.17 -0.97 6.38
C ALA A 28 1.90 -1.60 5.88
N VAL A 29 0.83 -1.38 6.61
CA VAL A 29 -0.51 -1.76 6.20
C VAL A 29 -1.32 -0.48 6.10
N ILE A 30 -1.80 -0.17 4.90
CA ILE A 30 -2.59 1.03 4.68
C ILE A 30 -4.05 0.62 4.60
N LEU A 31 -4.82 1.05 5.59
CA LEU A 31 -6.24 0.73 5.63
C LEU A 31 -7.03 1.74 4.83
N LYS A 32 -8.24 1.34 4.44
CA LYS A 32 -9.13 2.23 3.69
C LYS A 32 -8.47 2.73 2.43
N ALA A 33 -7.84 1.81 1.72
CA ALA A 33 -7.06 2.18 0.54
C ALA A 33 -7.91 2.74 -0.58
N TYR A 34 -9.24 2.59 -0.50
CA TYR A 34 -10.12 3.16 -1.51
C TYR A 34 -10.13 4.68 -1.44
N ARG A 35 -9.77 5.26 -0.31
CA ARG A 35 -9.74 6.71 -0.16
C ARG A 35 -8.42 7.24 -0.70
N ASN A 36 -8.52 8.23 -1.55
CA ASN A 36 -7.34 8.89 -2.09
C ASN A 36 -6.35 7.89 -2.69
N PHE A 37 -6.88 6.88 -3.38
CA PHE A 37 -6.02 5.86 -3.97
C PHE A 37 -4.93 6.46 -4.85
N PRO A 38 -5.22 7.46 -5.71
CA PRO A 38 -4.14 8.03 -6.52
C PRO A 38 -3.01 8.62 -5.69
N ALA A 39 -3.33 9.24 -4.56
CA ALA A 39 -2.29 9.79 -3.69
C ALA A 39 -1.49 8.67 -3.05
N ILE A 40 -2.15 7.56 -2.70
CA ILE A 40 -1.46 6.42 -2.13
C ILE A 40 -0.49 5.84 -3.15
N VAL A 41 -0.93 5.70 -4.40
CA VAL A 41 -0.06 5.18 -5.45
C VAL A 41 1.15 6.10 -5.63
N SER A 42 0.92 7.40 -5.60
CA SER A 42 2.01 8.36 -5.74
C SER A 42 3.00 8.23 -4.59
N SER A 43 2.50 8.08 -3.36
CA SER A 43 3.38 7.93 -2.20
C SER A 43 4.20 6.64 -2.30
N LEU A 44 3.58 5.55 -2.73
CA LEU A 44 4.31 4.30 -2.89
C LEU A 44 5.39 4.45 -3.94
N ARG A 45 5.08 5.15 -5.04
CA ARG A 45 6.08 5.36 -6.07
C ARG A 45 7.23 6.21 -5.55
N ARG A 46 6.92 7.29 -4.84
CA ARG A 46 7.94 8.20 -4.34
C ARG A 46 8.85 7.54 -3.31
N SER A 47 8.32 6.59 -2.56
CA SER A 47 9.10 5.90 -1.54
C SER A 47 9.76 4.63 -2.08
N GLY A 48 9.60 4.35 -3.37
CA GLY A 48 10.24 3.18 -3.96
C GLY A 48 9.57 1.87 -3.63
N ARG A 49 8.29 1.90 -3.26
CA ARG A 49 7.60 0.71 -2.77
C ARG A 49 6.44 0.28 -3.66
N LEU A 50 6.25 0.94 -4.79
CA LEU A 50 5.08 0.64 -5.61
C LEU A 50 5.11 -0.78 -6.16
N GLU A 51 6.27 -1.22 -6.61
CA GLU A 51 6.37 -2.52 -7.26
C GLU A 51 6.12 -3.66 -6.29
N SER A 52 6.36 -3.46 -5.01
CA SER A 52 6.20 -4.52 -4.04
C SER A 52 4.87 -4.44 -3.29
N GLY A 53 4.02 -3.49 -3.64
CA GLY A 53 2.75 -3.34 -2.93
C GLY A 53 1.71 -4.35 -3.38
N LEU A 54 0.94 -4.84 -2.41
CA LEU A 54 -0.16 -5.75 -2.68
C LEU A 54 -1.43 -5.15 -2.11
N MET A 55 -2.51 -5.26 -2.87
CA MET A 55 -3.81 -4.81 -2.39
C MET A 55 -4.72 -6.01 -2.16
N ALA A 56 -5.31 -6.06 -0.99
CA ALA A 56 -6.32 -7.07 -0.65
C ALA A 56 -7.67 -6.38 -0.59
N SER A 57 -8.65 -6.97 -1.26
CA SER A 57 -10.01 -6.42 -1.31
C SER A 57 -10.99 -7.48 -0.85
N HIS A 58 -12.08 -7.04 -0.21
CA HIS A 58 -13.16 -7.96 0.20
C HIS A 58 -12.63 -9.15 0.99
N VAL A 59 -11.70 -8.86 1.90
CA VAL A 59 -11.04 -9.93 2.66
C VAL A 59 -12.08 -10.78 3.38
N GLU A 60 -11.94 -12.10 3.24
CA GLU A 60 -12.82 -13.09 3.86
C GLU A 60 -14.23 -13.08 3.30
N GLN A 61 -14.40 -12.55 2.11
CA GLN A 61 -15.67 -12.57 1.42
C GLN A 61 -15.51 -13.33 0.12
N PRO A 62 -16.62 -13.79 -0.48
CA PRO A 62 -16.50 -14.54 -1.73
C PRO A 62 -15.78 -13.79 -2.83
N GLU A 63 -15.84 -12.47 -2.80
CA GLU A 63 -15.21 -11.66 -3.82
C GLU A 63 -13.77 -11.32 -3.48
N GLU A 64 -13.20 -11.96 -2.48
CA GLU A 64 -11.86 -11.62 -2.05
C GLU A 64 -10.88 -11.63 -3.21
N ARG A 65 -10.02 -10.63 -3.25
CA ARG A 65 -9.05 -10.50 -4.31
C ARG A 65 -7.74 -10.00 -3.71
N LEU A 66 -6.63 -10.58 -4.19
CA LEU A 66 -5.31 -10.13 -3.82
C LEU A 66 -4.56 -9.86 -5.11
N ALA A 67 -4.08 -8.65 -5.29
CA ALA A 67 -3.43 -8.27 -6.54
C ALA A 67 -2.36 -7.23 -6.28
N PRO A 68 -1.33 -7.19 -7.14
CA PRO A 68 -0.33 -6.11 -7.02
C PRO A 68 -0.99 -4.75 -7.17
N VAL A 69 -0.47 -3.78 -6.43
CA VAL A 69 -1.00 -2.43 -6.51
C VAL A 69 -0.86 -1.90 -7.95
N THR A 70 0.23 -2.26 -8.62
CA THR A 70 0.42 -1.80 -9.99
C THR A 70 -0.69 -2.29 -10.92
N THR A 71 -1.17 -3.50 -10.69
CA THR A 71 -2.27 -4.05 -11.47
C THR A 71 -3.54 -3.25 -11.20
N VAL A 72 -3.84 -3.00 -9.93
CA VAL A 72 -5.05 -2.27 -9.56
C VAL A 72 -4.98 -0.84 -10.07
N ALA A 73 -3.81 -0.23 -10.01
CA ALA A 73 -3.65 1.14 -10.45
C ALA A 73 -3.88 1.30 -11.96
N ALA A 74 -3.64 0.22 -12.72
CA ALA A 74 -3.85 0.27 -14.16
C ALA A 74 -5.31 0.07 -14.53
N GLU A 75 -6.13 -0.40 -13.60
CA GLU A 75 -7.55 -0.59 -13.85
C GLU A 75 -8.28 0.72 -13.66
N GLU A 76 -9.41 0.84 -14.35
CA GLU A 76 -10.21 2.04 -14.20
C GLU A 76 -11.05 1.96 -12.95
N GLY A 77 -11.31 3.11 -12.38
CA GLY A 77 -12.21 3.20 -11.26
C GLY A 77 -11.50 3.21 -9.93
N THR A 78 -12.30 3.24 -8.89
CA THR A 78 -11.81 3.30 -7.52
C THR A 78 -11.77 1.90 -6.94
N PRO A 79 -10.75 1.59 -6.14
CA PRO A 79 -10.71 0.29 -5.47
C PRO A 79 -11.94 0.09 -4.60
N PRO A 80 -12.29 -1.16 -4.33
CA PRO A 80 -13.47 -1.44 -3.50
C PRO A 80 -13.35 -0.84 -2.11
N TYR A 81 -14.50 -0.60 -1.53
CA TYR A 81 -14.60 -0.02 -0.20
C TYR A 81 -13.79 -0.81 0.83
N MET A 82 -13.86 -2.14 0.77
CA MET A 82 -13.16 -3.00 1.72
C MET A 82 -11.82 -3.40 1.16
N SER A 83 -10.86 -2.47 1.19
CA SER A 83 -9.54 -2.76 0.65
C SER A 83 -8.45 -2.22 1.55
N LEU A 84 -7.30 -2.89 1.52
CA LEU A 84 -6.12 -2.43 2.21
C LEU A 84 -4.91 -2.75 1.37
N ILE A 85 -3.80 -2.09 1.68
CA ILE A 85 -2.56 -2.29 0.95
C ILE A 85 -1.49 -2.75 1.92
N LEU A 86 -0.77 -3.79 1.52
CA LEU A 86 0.39 -4.28 2.25
C LEU A 86 1.62 -3.78 1.51
N SER A 87 2.51 -3.14 2.24
CA SER A 87 3.70 -2.54 1.66
C SER A 87 4.93 -2.98 2.42
N ARG A 88 5.97 -3.36 1.70
CA ARG A 88 7.26 -3.67 2.31
C ARG A 88 8.32 -2.88 1.59
N LYS A 89 9.42 -2.64 2.28
CA LYS A 89 10.55 -2.02 1.62
C LYS A 89 10.92 -2.87 0.44
N GLY A 90 11.25 -2.20 -0.65
CA GLY A 90 11.63 -2.91 -1.83
C GLY A 90 12.83 -3.78 -1.55
N SER A 91 12.76 -5.04 -1.95
CA SER A 91 13.84 -5.94 -1.68
C SER A 91 14.90 -5.91 -2.76
N GLY A 92 14.61 -5.25 -3.87
CA GLY A 92 15.57 -5.25 -4.97
C GLY A 92 16.87 -4.59 -4.61
N GLN A 93 16.82 -3.62 -3.72
CA GLN A 93 18.04 -2.93 -3.39
C GLN A 93 18.95 -3.77 -2.55
N ASP A 94 18.45 -4.87 -2.06
CA ASP A 94 19.32 -5.72 -1.34
C ASP A 94 20.22 -6.47 -2.23
N ALA A 95 19.90 -6.52 -3.45
CA ALA A 95 20.67 -7.36 -4.34
C ALA A 95 22.08 -6.87 -4.46
#